data_416696038fdac8a23d753d501b33c95a
#
_entry.id   416696038fdac8a23d753d501b33c95a
#
_cell.length_a   1.000
_cell.length_b   1.000
_cell.length_c   1.000
_cell.angle_alpha   90.00
_cell.angle_beta   90.00
_cell.angle_gamma   90.00
#
_symmetry.space_group_name_H-M   'P 1'
#
loop_
_entity.id
_entity.type
_entity.pdbx_description
1 polymer ?
#
loop_
_entity_poly.entity_id
_entity_poly.type
_entity_poly.pdbx_seq_one_letter_code
_entity_poly.pdbx_strand_id
1 'polypeptide(L)'
;KDAVYDGNEHKWIPTVTDKADKKLKAGTDYTVEYSTSDFTNVGTIKVTITGKGNYTGTVTRTYKITPKSVTVTAEDKTKVFGETDPKLTAKVAGTLGNDTVEYKLSRETGEAAGKYEITVKGDKLQGNYTVTYVAGTLTITSQSIDPGTDPEKPNPDYTGAKVNSPSDAVYDGKEHKW
;
A
#
# COMPACT_ATOMS: atom_id res chain seq x y z
N LYS A 1 -10.47 -16.44 22.08
CA LYS A 1 -10.97 -15.65 20.96
C LYS A 1 -9.78 -15.03 20.25
N ASP A 2 -9.73 -15.13 18.93
CA ASP A 2 -8.68 -14.52 18.11
C ASP A 2 -8.70 -12.99 18.24
N ALA A 3 -7.53 -12.37 18.09
CA ALA A 3 -7.33 -10.92 18.08
C ALA A 3 -6.69 -10.51 16.75
N VAL A 4 -6.83 -9.24 16.38
CA VAL A 4 -6.08 -8.61 15.28
C VAL A 4 -4.91 -7.85 15.89
N TYR A 5 -3.76 -7.90 15.26
CA TYR A 5 -2.59 -7.13 15.69
C TYR A 5 -2.94 -5.64 15.85
N ASP A 6 -2.68 -5.09 17.01
CA ASP A 6 -2.91 -3.69 17.37
C ASP A 6 -1.76 -3.07 18.18
N GLY A 7 -0.64 -3.82 18.29
CA GLY A 7 0.55 -3.42 19.06
C GLY A 7 0.46 -3.69 20.55
N ASN A 8 -0.68 -4.17 21.04
CA ASN A 8 -0.88 -4.49 22.46
C ASN A 8 -0.70 -5.99 22.75
N GLU A 9 -0.53 -6.32 24.03
CA GLU A 9 -0.48 -7.70 24.49
C GLU A 9 -1.88 -8.33 24.50
N HIS A 10 -2.03 -9.50 23.86
CA HIS A 10 -3.27 -10.30 23.77
C HIS A 10 -3.14 -11.64 24.54
N LYS A 11 -2.53 -11.62 25.70
CA LYS A 11 -2.41 -12.82 26.53
C LYS A 11 -3.77 -13.24 27.08
N TRP A 12 -4.27 -14.40 26.62
CA TRP A 12 -5.50 -14.96 27.16
C TRP A 12 -5.23 -15.71 28.47
N ILE A 13 -5.85 -15.25 29.56
CA ILE A 13 -5.81 -15.88 30.87
C ILE A 13 -7.08 -16.75 31.01
N PRO A 14 -6.96 -18.10 31.03
CA PRO A 14 -8.14 -18.96 31.10
C PRO A 14 -8.77 -18.91 32.49
N THR A 15 -10.08 -18.94 32.54
CA THR A 15 -10.86 -19.27 33.75
C THR A 15 -11.23 -20.73 33.67
N VAL A 16 -10.92 -21.49 34.70
CA VAL A 16 -11.17 -22.93 34.78
C VAL A 16 -12.18 -23.17 35.88
N THR A 17 -13.16 -24.04 35.63
CA THR A 17 -14.15 -24.52 36.60
C THR A 17 -14.13 -26.05 36.63
N ASP A 18 -14.57 -26.64 37.74
CA ASP A 18 -14.86 -28.08 37.81
C ASP A 18 -16.27 -28.40 37.30
N LYS A 19 -16.67 -29.66 37.40
CA LYS A 19 -17.99 -30.13 36.96
C LYS A 19 -19.19 -29.55 37.75
N ALA A 20 -18.92 -28.96 38.91
CA ALA A 20 -19.92 -28.30 39.74
C ALA A 20 -19.86 -26.76 39.61
N ASP A 21 -19.26 -26.27 38.52
CA ASP A 21 -19.07 -24.85 38.23
C ASP A 21 -18.26 -24.04 39.26
N LYS A 22 -17.56 -24.73 40.15
CA LYS A 22 -16.66 -24.11 41.12
C LYS A 22 -15.42 -23.59 40.37
N LYS A 23 -15.09 -22.32 40.57
CA LYS A 23 -13.88 -21.71 40.02
C LYS A 23 -12.63 -22.32 40.67
N LEU A 24 -11.69 -22.76 39.86
CA LEU A 24 -10.41 -23.32 40.26
C LEU A 24 -9.33 -22.23 40.30
N LYS A 25 -8.30 -22.47 41.15
CA LYS A 25 -7.20 -21.51 41.37
C LYS A 25 -5.96 -21.96 40.61
N ALA A 26 -5.47 -21.08 39.70
CA ALA A 26 -4.20 -21.30 38.99
C ALA A 26 -3.03 -21.42 39.99
N GLY A 27 -2.11 -22.32 39.69
CA GLY A 27 -0.95 -22.65 40.56
C GLY A 27 -1.27 -23.63 41.67
N THR A 28 -2.52 -23.73 42.16
CA THR A 28 -2.97 -24.67 43.19
C THR A 28 -3.70 -25.85 42.57
N ASP A 29 -4.76 -25.59 41.82
CA ASP A 29 -5.66 -26.60 41.26
C ASP A 29 -5.31 -26.95 39.81
N TYR A 30 -4.60 -26.07 39.10
CA TYR A 30 -4.12 -26.30 37.75
C TYR A 30 -2.90 -25.42 37.41
N THR A 31 -2.16 -25.81 36.37
CA THR A 31 -1.12 -24.99 35.73
C THR A 31 -1.56 -24.56 34.36
N VAL A 32 -1.01 -23.43 33.87
CA VAL A 32 -1.21 -22.92 32.53
C VAL A 32 0.14 -22.75 31.87
N GLU A 33 0.31 -23.37 30.72
CA GLU A 33 1.51 -23.24 29.88
C GLU A 33 1.14 -22.67 28.52
N TYR A 34 1.96 -21.77 28.02
CA TYR A 34 1.82 -21.15 26.70
C TYR A 34 2.95 -21.60 25.79
N SER A 35 2.64 -21.81 24.51
CA SER A 35 3.65 -22.20 23.50
C SER A 35 4.66 -21.10 23.18
N THR A 36 4.44 -19.89 23.63
CA THR A 36 5.29 -18.72 23.40
C THR A 36 5.20 -17.75 24.57
N SER A 37 6.19 -16.87 24.70
CA SER A 37 6.16 -15.69 25.57
C SER A 37 5.77 -14.41 24.83
N ASP A 38 5.62 -14.48 23.50
CA ASP A 38 5.16 -13.37 22.67
C ASP A 38 3.64 -13.44 22.49
N PHE A 39 2.94 -12.46 23.04
CA PHE A 39 1.50 -12.32 22.98
C PHE A 39 1.08 -11.05 22.24
N THR A 40 2.02 -10.39 21.56
CA THR A 40 1.79 -9.14 20.83
C THR A 40 1.81 -9.38 19.33
N ASN A 41 2.80 -10.12 18.82
CA ASN A 41 2.97 -10.31 17.39
C ASN A 41 2.06 -11.39 16.81
N VAL A 42 1.87 -11.32 15.50
CA VAL A 42 1.08 -12.28 14.72
C VAL A 42 1.58 -13.70 14.93
N GLY A 43 0.66 -14.60 15.28
CA GLY A 43 1.01 -15.99 15.55
C GLY A 43 -0.16 -16.82 16.05
N THR A 44 0.09 -18.11 16.24
CA THR A 44 -0.85 -19.03 16.86
C THR A 44 -0.32 -19.43 18.23
N ILE A 45 -1.08 -19.13 19.25
CA ILE A 45 -0.73 -19.42 20.65
C ILE A 45 -1.50 -20.65 21.12
N LYS A 46 -0.78 -21.68 21.53
CA LYS A 46 -1.34 -22.88 22.20
C LYS A 46 -1.28 -22.66 23.69
N VAL A 47 -2.40 -22.88 24.36
CA VAL A 47 -2.54 -22.80 25.82
C VAL A 47 -2.88 -24.17 26.32
N THR A 48 -2.01 -24.73 27.19
CA THR A 48 -2.18 -26.04 27.82
C THR A 48 -2.50 -25.84 29.30
N ILE A 49 -3.62 -26.37 29.74
CA ILE A 49 -4.09 -26.30 31.11
C ILE A 49 -4.02 -27.71 31.66
N THR A 50 -3.25 -27.93 32.75
CA THR A 50 -3.06 -29.23 33.37
C THR A 50 -3.53 -29.20 34.82
N GLY A 51 -4.42 -30.10 35.18
CA GLY A 51 -4.90 -30.26 36.54
C GLY A 51 -3.79 -30.61 37.53
N LYS A 52 -3.91 -30.13 38.77
CA LYS A 52 -2.94 -30.30 39.84
C LYS A 52 -3.65 -30.58 41.18
N GLY A 53 -2.97 -31.28 42.07
CA GLY A 53 -3.53 -31.60 43.38
C GLY A 53 -4.70 -32.57 43.30
N ASN A 54 -5.90 -32.10 43.62
CA ASN A 54 -7.13 -32.90 43.59
C ASN A 54 -7.76 -32.97 42.20
N TYR A 55 -7.16 -32.30 41.19
CA TYR A 55 -7.65 -32.24 39.81
C TYR A 55 -6.65 -32.90 38.87
N THR A 56 -7.15 -33.61 37.87
CA THR A 56 -6.34 -34.32 36.87
C THR A 56 -6.81 -34.00 35.46
N GLY A 57 -5.99 -34.37 34.46
CA GLY A 57 -6.27 -34.19 33.04
C GLY A 57 -5.65 -32.92 32.46
N THR A 58 -5.63 -32.89 31.14
CA THR A 58 -5.04 -31.78 30.37
C THR A 58 -6.02 -31.31 29.29
N VAL A 59 -6.16 -30.01 29.17
CA VAL A 59 -6.97 -29.38 28.14
C VAL A 59 -6.09 -28.40 27.34
N THR A 60 -6.15 -28.52 26.04
CA THR A 60 -5.43 -27.60 25.13
C THR A 60 -6.42 -26.77 24.37
N ARG A 61 -6.12 -25.49 24.23
CA ARG A 61 -6.84 -24.53 23.39
C ARG A 61 -5.83 -23.72 22.57
N THR A 62 -6.29 -23.22 21.45
CA THR A 62 -5.50 -22.32 20.60
C THR A 62 -6.28 -21.05 20.32
N TYR A 63 -5.55 -19.95 20.16
CA TYR A 63 -6.07 -18.71 19.62
C TYR A 63 -4.99 -18.06 18.74
N LYS A 64 -5.37 -17.09 17.93
CA LYS A 64 -4.47 -16.43 16.98
C LYS A 64 -4.45 -14.93 17.20
N ILE A 65 -3.29 -14.35 16.98
CA ILE A 65 -3.15 -12.94 16.67
C ILE A 65 -2.99 -12.88 15.15
N THR A 66 -3.95 -12.25 14.46
CA THR A 66 -4.00 -12.20 13.01
C THR A 66 -3.42 -10.88 12.50
N PRO A 67 -2.87 -10.85 11.27
CA PRO A 67 -2.29 -9.63 10.72
C PRO A 67 -3.31 -8.50 10.62
N LYS A 68 -2.84 -7.27 10.86
CA LYS A 68 -3.60 -6.06 10.59
C LYS A 68 -3.53 -5.73 9.09
N SER A 69 -4.65 -5.28 8.52
CA SER A 69 -4.69 -4.87 7.12
C SER A 69 -4.06 -3.51 6.90
N VAL A 70 -3.22 -3.40 5.87
CA VAL A 70 -2.60 -2.17 5.38
C VAL A 70 -2.90 -2.05 3.89
N THR A 71 -3.14 -0.84 3.44
CA THR A 71 -3.31 -0.53 2.01
C THR A 71 -2.22 0.43 1.56
N VAL A 72 -1.55 0.10 0.45
CA VAL A 72 -0.60 0.97 -0.25
C VAL A 72 -1.22 1.36 -1.58
N THR A 73 -1.53 2.64 -1.75
CA THR A 73 -2.18 3.18 -2.95
C THR A 73 -1.19 4.07 -3.70
N ALA A 74 -0.88 3.73 -4.95
CA ALA A 74 -0.10 4.61 -5.82
C ALA A 74 -0.89 5.90 -6.07
N GLU A 75 -0.20 7.04 -6.01
CA GLU A 75 -0.81 8.33 -6.29
C GLU A 75 -0.84 8.60 -7.79
N ASP A 76 -1.95 9.15 -8.26
CA ASP A 76 -2.07 9.61 -9.64
C ASP A 76 -1.07 10.73 -9.94
N LYS A 77 -0.55 10.72 -11.15
CA LYS A 77 0.40 11.72 -11.66
C LYS A 77 -0.02 12.21 -13.02
N THR A 78 0.45 13.40 -13.39
CA THR A 78 0.21 14.01 -14.70
C THR A 78 1.49 14.62 -15.20
N LYS A 79 1.72 14.54 -16.52
CA LYS A 79 2.75 15.28 -17.24
C LYS A 79 2.24 15.69 -18.62
N VAL A 80 2.90 16.65 -19.25
CA VAL A 80 2.68 16.98 -20.67
C VAL A 80 3.58 16.08 -21.53
N PHE A 81 3.13 15.74 -22.72
CA PHE A 81 3.94 15.02 -23.70
C PHE A 81 5.31 15.70 -23.89
N GLY A 82 6.38 14.89 -23.86
CA GLY A 82 7.76 15.37 -23.97
C GLY A 82 8.42 15.77 -22.66
N GLU A 83 7.68 15.93 -21.57
CA GLU A 83 8.27 16.18 -20.25
C GLU A 83 8.85 14.88 -19.63
N THR A 84 9.76 15.05 -18.66
CA THR A 84 10.28 13.95 -17.85
C THR A 84 9.20 13.41 -16.91
N ASP A 85 9.30 12.12 -16.58
CA ASP A 85 8.39 11.50 -15.64
C ASP A 85 8.44 12.15 -14.25
N PRO A 86 7.29 12.40 -13.65
CA PRO A 86 7.24 12.82 -12.25
C PRO A 86 7.69 11.67 -11.33
N LYS A 87 8.23 12.02 -10.17
CA LYS A 87 8.53 11.03 -9.14
C LYS A 87 7.26 10.31 -8.73
N LEU A 88 7.24 8.98 -8.85
CA LEU A 88 6.13 8.16 -8.39
C LEU A 88 6.11 8.12 -6.85
N THR A 89 4.93 8.22 -6.29
CA THR A 89 4.67 8.21 -4.84
C THR A 89 3.46 7.36 -4.52
N ALA A 90 3.38 6.88 -3.28
CA ALA A 90 2.23 6.13 -2.78
C ALA A 90 1.84 6.58 -1.38
N LYS A 91 0.57 6.41 -1.05
CA LYS A 91 0.03 6.61 0.28
C LYS A 91 -0.10 5.25 0.97
N VAL A 92 0.43 5.14 2.19
CA VAL A 92 0.29 3.96 3.05
C VAL A 92 -0.75 4.28 4.13
N ALA A 93 -1.69 3.36 4.34
CA ALA A 93 -2.74 3.50 5.35
C ALA A 93 -2.91 2.19 6.13
N GLY A 94 -3.04 2.28 7.46
CA GLY A 94 -3.33 1.15 8.34
C GLY A 94 -2.16 0.65 9.19
N THR A 95 -0.94 1.15 9.01
CA THR A 95 0.20 0.87 9.90
C THR A 95 -0.01 1.48 11.28
N LEU A 96 0.68 0.97 12.30
CA LEU A 96 0.67 1.49 13.66
C LEU A 96 1.93 2.33 13.91
N GLY A 97 1.77 3.44 14.58
CA GLY A 97 2.89 4.28 14.99
C GLY A 97 3.82 4.62 13.83
N ASN A 98 5.08 4.22 13.93
CA ASN A 98 6.12 4.43 12.92
C ASN A 98 6.41 3.17 12.09
N ASP A 99 5.56 2.16 12.14
CA ASP A 99 5.73 0.95 11.34
C ASP A 99 5.66 1.27 9.85
N THR A 100 6.51 0.59 9.08
CA THR A 100 6.60 0.75 7.62
C THR A 100 6.34 -0.58 6.92
N VAL A 101 5.91 -0.50 5.67
CA VAL A 101 5.81 -1.65 4.77
C VAL A 101 6.61 -1.36 3.51
N GLU A 102 7.24 -2.41 2.98
CA GLU A 102 8.07 -2.32 1.79
C GLU A 102 7.23 -2.47 0.52
N TYR A 103 7.49 -1.61 -0.47
CA TYR A 103 6.86 -1.66 -1.78
C TYR A 103 7.73 -1.03 -2.86
N LYS A 104 7.45 -1.36 -4.12
CA LYS A 104 8.08 -0.77 -5.29
C LYS A 104 7.01 -0.18 -6.20
N LEU A 105 7.31 0.98 -6.78
CA LEU A 105 6.49 1.65 -7.77
C LEU A 105 7.13 1.50 -9.14
N SER A 106 6.30 1.27 -10.13
CA SER A 106 6.67 1.31 -11.55
C SER A 106 5.47 1.81 -12.35
N ARG A 107 5.70 2.30 -13.55
CA ARG A 107 4.61 2.64 -14.45
C ARG A 107 4.68 1.83 -15.75
N GLU A 108 3.57 1.67 -16.42
CA GLU A 108 3.49 1.15 -17.76
C GLU A 108 4.32 2.00 -18.72
N THR A 109 5.00 1.35 -19.67
CA THR A 109 5.83 2.02 -20.66
C THR A 109 4.99 2.70 -21.74
N GLY A 110 5.39 3.89 -22.14
CA GLY A 110 4.73 4.67 -23.18
C GLY A 110 4.93 6.17 -22.93
N GLU A 111 4.97 6.96 -24.01
CA GLU A 111 5.17 8.42 -23.96
C GLU A 111 4.10 9.19 -24.73
N ALA A 112 3.23 8.52 -25.50
CA ALA A 112 2.13 9.18 -26.18
C ALA A 112 1.10 9.76 -25.17
N ALA A 113 0.34 10.77 -25.58
CA ALA A 113 -0.78 11.26 -24.79
C ALA A 113 -1.76 10.12 -24.49
N GLY A 114 -2.12 9.92 -23.22
CA GLY A 114 -2.93 8.81 -22.79
C GLY A 114 -2.82 8.55 -21.28
N LYS A 115 -3.37 7.41 -20.84
CA LYS A 115 -3.31 6.97 -19.45
C LYS A 115 -2.46 5.71 -19.35
N TYR A 116 -1.58 5.66 -18.35
CA TYR A 116 -0.65 4.59 -18.08
C TYR A 116 -0.79 4.16 -16.62
N GLU A 117 -0.88 2.87 -16.36
CA GLU A 117 -1.00 2.37 -15.00
C GLU A 117 0.29 2.64 -14.20
N ILE A 118 0.13 3.13 -12.96
CA ILE A 118 1.18 3.15 -11.95
C ILE A 118 0.96 1.94 -11.06
N THR A 119 1.80 0.93 -11.19
CA THR A 119 1.71 -0.33 -10.44
C THR A 119 2.46 -0.19 -9.11
N VAL A 120 1.86 -0.72 -8.04
CA VAL A 120 2.50 -0.94 -6.74
C VAL A 120 2.67 -2.43 -6.52
N LYS A 121 3.86 -2.89 -6.13
CA LYS A 121 4.14 -4.30 -5.84
C LYS A 121 4.98 -4.44 -4.57
N GLY A 122 4.74 -5.52 -3.83
CA GLY A 122 5.49 -5.93 -2.64
C GLY A 122 4.94 -7.25 -2.10
N ASP A 123 5.47 -7.70 -0.97
CA ASP A 123 5.00 -8.90 -0.32
C ASP A 123 3.64 -8.67 0.34
N LYS A 124 2.74 -9.64 0.19
CA LYS A 124 1.40 -9.60 0.79
C LYS A 124 1.43 -9.68 2.31
N LEU A 125 2.39 -10.41 2.88
CA LEU A 125 2.59 -10.54 4.32
C LEU A 125 3.91 -9.87 4.69
N GLN A 126 3.84 -8.88 5.57
CA GLN A 126 5.02 -8.14 6.04
C GLN A 126 4.93 -7.96 7.56
N GLY A 127 5.68 -8.79 8.28
CA GLY A 127 5.63 -8.81 9.74
C GLY A 127 4.21 -9.02 10.26
N ASN A 128 3.67 -8.03 10.96
CA ASN A 128 2.35 -8.08 11.55
C ASN A 128 1.22 -7.56 10.63
N TYR A 129 1.51 -7.39 9.34
CA TYR A 129 0.59 -6.76 8.39
C TYR A 129 0.25 -7.66 7.19
N THR A 130 -0.99 -7.60 6.75
CA THR A 130 -1.40 -8.04 5.42
C THR A 130 -1.57 -6.82 4.54
N VAL A 131 -0.78 -6.74 3.45
CA VAL A 131 -0.71 -5.56 2.59
C VAL A 131 -1.53 -5.79 1.32
N THR A 132 -2.36 -4.80 1.00
CA THR A 132 -3.11 -4.70 -0.26
C THR A 132 -2.53 -3.55 -1.08
N TYR A 133 -2.35 -3.77 -2.38
CA TYR A 133 -1.77 -2.81 -3.30
C TYR A 133 -2.85 -2.29 -4.25
N VAL A 134 -2.92 -0.97 -4.41
CA VAL A 134 -3.88 -0.29 -5.29
C VAL A 134 -3.09 0.54 -6.29
N ALA A 135 -3.34 0.30 -7.58
CA ALA A 135 -2.70 1.02 -8.67
C ALA A 135 -3.17 2.48 -8.74
N GLY A 136 -2.32 3.34 -9.28
CA GLY A 136 -2.64 4.71 -9.68
C GLY A 136 -2.53 4.87 -11.19
N THR A 137 -2.65 6.10 -11.68
CA THR A 137 -2.61 6.43 -13.10
C THR A 137 -1.66 7.59 -13.36
N LEU A 138 -0.76 7.43 -14.34
CA LEU A 138 -0.06 8.54 -14.98
C LEU A 138 -0.87 8.98 -16.19
N THR A 139 -1.31 10.24 -16.21
CA THR A 139 -1.95 10.84 -17.38
C THR A 139 -0.94 11.70 -18.12
N ILE A 140 -0.66 11.36 -19.39
CA ILE A 140 0.15 12.16 -20.29
C ILE A 140 -0.82 12.97 -21.15
N THR A 141 -0.80 14.29 -21.01
CA THR A 141 -1.61 15.18 -21.82
C THR A 141 -0.87 15.56 -23.11
N SER A 142 -1.62 15.82 -24.16
CA SER A 142 -1.05 16.34 -25.40
C SER A 142 -0.46 17.73 -25.18
N GLN A 143 0.59 18.03 -25.91
CA GLN A 143 1.12 19.38 -25.99
C GLN A 143 0.27 20.20 -26.96
N SER A 144 -0.14 21.41 -26.58
CA SER A 144 -0.88 22.30 -27.47
C SER A 144 0.03 22.83 -28.55
N ILE A 145 -0.48 22.89 -29.76
CA ILE A 145 0.10 23.66 -30.85
C ILE A 145 -0.68 24.99 -30.92
N ASP A 146 -0.01 26.09 -30.65
CA ASP A 146 -0.55 27.42 -30.92
C ASP A 146 0.31 28.04 -32.04
N PRO A 147 -0.16 28.05 -33.30
CA PRO A 147 0.60 28.60 -34.39
C PRO A 147 0.81 30.12 -34.27
N GLY A 148 0.16 30.77 -33.29
CA GLY A 148 0.08 32.21 -33.21
C GLY A 148 -0.85 32.77 -34.28
N THR A 149 -1.62 33.78 -33.95
CA THR A 149 -2.48 34.47 -34.91
C THR A 149 -1.74 35.52 -35.75
N ASP A 150 -0.50 35.79 -35.34
CA ASP A 150 0.36 36.78 -36.01
C ASP A 150 1.79 36.17 -36.14
N PRO A 151 2.23 35.81 -37.34
CA PRO A 151 3.57 35.29 -37.58
C PRO A 151 4.68 36.30 -37.23
N GLU A 152 4.37 37.61 -37.15
CA GLU A 152 5.33 38.63 -36.74
C GLU A 152 5.37 38.89 -35.22
N LYS A 153 4.35 38.39 -34.49
CA LYS A 153 4.28 38.50 -33.00
C LYS A 153 3.94 37.14 -32.42
N PRO A 154 4.92 36.26 -32.30
CA PRO A 154 4.70 34.99 -31.60
C PRO A 154 4.24 35.25 -30.18
N ASN A 155 3.24 34.50 -29.70
CA ASN A 155 2.75 34.59 -28.31
C ASN A 155 3.92 34.38 -27.33
N PRO A 156 4.31 35.40 -26.55
CA PRO A 156 5.47 35.29 -25.64
C PRO A 156 5.26 34.24 -24.53
N ASP A 157 4.02 33.88 -24.22
CA ASP A 157 3.68 32.91 -23.17
C ASP A 157 3.53 31.48 -23.71
N TYR A 158 3.73 31.28 -25.02
CA TYR A 158 3.60 29.97 -25.63
C TYR A 158 4.84 29.10 -25.35
N THR A 159 4.68 28.01 -24.62
CA THR A 159 5.72 27.03 -24.32
C THR A 159 5.61 25.74 -25.13
N GLY A 160 4.69 25.66 -26.06
CA GLY A 160 4.41 24.49 -26.90
C GLY A 160 5.37 24.30 -28.08
N ALA A 161 4.98 23.45 -29.02
CA ALA A 161 5.77 23.21 -30.24
C ALA A 161 5.91 24.48 -31.07
N LYS A 162 7.13 24.80 -31.48
CA LYS A 162 7.37 25.96 -32.37
C LYS A 162 6.98 25.60 -33.79
N VAL A 163 6.13 26.44 -34.40
CA VAL A 163 5.89 26.40 -35.82
C VAL A 163 6.83 27.41 -36.46
N ASN A 164 7.72 26.96 -37.34
CA ASN A 164 8.59 27.86 -38.08
C ASN A 164 7.72 28.65 -39.05
N SER A 165 7.81 29.98 -38.99
CA SER A 165 7.18 30.82 -40.00
C SER A 165 7.76 30.50 -41.37
N PRO A 166 6.95 30.37 -42.41
CA PRO A 166 7.50 30.25 -43.74
C PRO A 166 8.32 31.51 -44.06
N SER A 167 9.50 31.31 -44.63
CA SER A 167 10.28 32.43 -45.15
C SER A 167 9.46 33.11 -46.25
N ASP A 168 9.44 34.45 -46.26
CA ASP A 168 8.80 35.21 -47.32
C ASP A 168 9.25 34.71 -48.70
N ALA A 169 8.31 34.20 -49.46
CA ALA A 169 8.62 33.75 -50.81
C ALA A 169 8.63 34.97 -51.71
N VAL A 170 9.78 35.28 -52.31
CA VAL A 170 9.86 36.25 -53.38
C VAL A 170 9.20 35.63 -54.62
N TYR A 171 8.28 36.37 -55.24
CA TYR A 171 7.63 35.91 -56.46
C TYR A 171 8.67 35.67 -57.59
N ASP A 172 8.88 34.39 -57.89
CA ASP A 172 9.81 33.91 -58.91
C ASP A 172 9.07 33.31 -60.14
N GLY A 173 7.77 33.48 -60.23
CA GLY A 173 6.92 32.89 -61.25
C GLY A 173 6.56 31.44 -61.06
N LYS A 174 6.90 30.81 -59.88
CA LYS A 174 6.56 29.43 -59.52
C LYS A 174 5.58 29.35 -58.36
N GLU A 175 4.85 28.25 -58.30
CA GLU A 175 3.95 28.01 -57.19
C GLU A 175 4.78 27.56 -55.93
N HIS A 176 4.66 28.33 -54.84
CA HIS A 176 5.25 27.98 -53.53
C HIS A 176 4.16 27.38 -52.66
N LYS A 177 4.32 26.08 -52.30
CA LYS A 177 3.42 25.41 -51.37
C LYS A 177 4.04 25.43 -49.97
N TRP A 178 3.22 25.78 -49.02
CA TRP A 178 3.51 25.74 -47.58
C TRP A 178 3.33 24.36 -47.00
#